data_7df8a2d9656b838966ca23e9b7da6e9b
#
_entry.id   7df8a2d9656b838966ca23e9b7da6e9b
#
_cell.length_a   1.000
_cell.length_b   1.000
_cell.length_c   1.000
_cell.angle_alpha   90.00
_cell.angle_beta   90.00
_cell.angle_gamma   90.00
#
_symmetry.space_group_name_H-M   'P 1'
#
loop_
_entity.id
_entity.type
_entity.pdbx_description
1 polymer ?
#
loop_
_entity_poly.entity_id
_entity_poly.type
_entity_poly.pdbx_seq_one_letter_code
_entity_poly.pdbx_strand_id
1 'polypeptide(L)'
;EAEATDAADAADVAEEAVGDVREETAEGSREGTEEAENGADDPVKRAEKLEADLAEKDAQMLRLRADFDNFRRRSAKEREELAAVVTQGILTDMLPLLDNFERALSAEGSDLDSFRAGVSMIYKQMTEALVKNGLEVIDTKDKKFDPNFHQAVMRVQDPEKEDDTIEQELQKVYMVKGRVIRPSMV
;
A
#
# COMPACT_ATOMS: atom_id res chain seq x y z
N GLU A 1 -0.27 1.92 17.14
CA GLU A 1 -1.53 2.05 16.34
C GLU A 1 -1.38 1.58 14.88
N ALA A 2 -0.19 1.44 14.35
CA ALA A 2 0.05 0.99 12.97
C ALA A 2 0.11 -0.55 12.81
N GLU A 3 0.25 -1.31 13.88
CA GLU A 3 0.29 -2.78 13.84
C GLU A 3 -1.10 -3.45 13.84
N ALA A 4 -2.15 -2.73 14.24
CA ALA A 4 -3.52 -3.29 14.34
C ALA A 4 -4.28 -3.33 13.00
N THR A 5 -3.88 -2.54 12.01
CA THR A 5 -4.56 -2.46 10.70
C THR A 5 -4.12 -3.54 9.72
N ASP A 6 -2.89 -4.04 9.85
CA ASP A 6 -2.36 -5.09 8.96
C ASP A 6 -2.93 -6.48 9.28
N ALA A 7 -3.35 -6.71 10.53
CA ALA A 7 -3.97 -7.96 10.96
C ALA A 7 -5.45 -8.09 10.55
N ALA A 8 -6.15 -6.96 10.36
CA ALA A 8 -7.55 -6.95 9.95
C ALA A 8 -7.71 -7.21 8.44
N ASP A 9 -6.79 -6.68 7.62
CA ASP A 9 -6.80 -6.88 6.17
C ASP A 9 -6.43 -8.33 5.78
N ALA A 10 -5.55 -8.97 6.57
CA ALA A 10 -5.21 -10.39 6.37
C ALA A 10 -6.34 -11.36 6.77
N ALA A 11 -7.25 -10.95 7.64
CA ALA A 11 -8.39 -11.76 8.07
C ALA A 11 -9.53 -11.72 7.04
N ASP A 12 -9.75 -10.58 6.38
CA ASP A 12 -10.79 -10.39 5.36
C ASP A 12 -10.49 -11.21 4.09
N VAL A 13 -9.23 -11.25 3.65
CA VAL A 13 -8.79 -12.06 2.49
C VAL A 13 -8.87 -13.57 2.78
N ALA A 14 -8.78 -13.99 4.07
CA ALA A 14 -8.89 -15.39 4.44
C ALA A 14 -10.37 -15.86 4.50
N GLU A 15 -11.32 -14.97 4.77
CA GLU A 15 -12.74 -15.28 4.84
C GLU A 15 -13.36 -15.41 3.44
N GLU A 16 -12.91 -14.62 2.47
CA GLU A 16 -13.34 -14.72 1.07
C GLU A 16 -12.85 -16.01 0.39
N ALA A 17 -11.64 -16.46 0.71
CA ALA A 17 -11.08 -17.71 0.18
C ALA A 17 -11.76 -18.98 0.72
N VAL A 18 -12.34 -18.93 1.94
CA VAL A 18 -13.07 -20.06 2.55
C VAL A 18 -14.52 -20.12 2.08
N GLY A 19 -15.11 -19.01 1.62
CA GLY A 19 -16.46 -18.94 1.07
C GLY A 19 -16.59 -19.69 -0.27
N ASP A 20 -15.62 -19.56 -1.16
CA ASP A 20 -15.64 -20.14 -2.50
C ASP A 20 -15.45 -21.68 -2.49
N VAL A 21 -14.72 -22.23 -1.53
CA VAL A 21 -14.52 -23.69 -1.38
C VAL A 21 -15.76 -24.40 -0.80
N ARG A 22 -16.70 -23.69 -0.17
CA ARG A 22 -17.93 -24.27 0.40
C ARG A 22 -19.06 -24.45 -0.59
N GLU A 23 -19.10 -23.72 -1.68
CA GLU A 23 -20.18 -23.82 -2.67
C GLU A 23 -19.98 -24.97 -3.67
N GLU A 24 -18.73 -25.34 -4.00
CA GLU A 24 -18.44 -26.45 -4.92
C GLU A 24 -18.67 -27.87 -4.34
N THR A 25 -18.77 -28.02 -3.02
CA THR A 25 -18.94 -29.36 -2.38
C THR A 25 -20.41 -29.74 -2.13
N ALA A 26 -21.39 -28.89 -2.43
CA ALA A 26 -22.79 -29.14 -2.11
C ALA A 26 -23.61 -29.78 -3.23
N GLU A 27 -23.11 -29.83 -4.47
CA GLU A 27 -23.86 -30.37 -5.62
C GLU A 27 -23.55 -31.83 -6.01
N GLY A 28 -22.63 -32.50 -5.37
CA GLY A 28 -22.13 -33.83 -5.74
C GLY A 28 -22.69 -35.02 -4.94
N SER A 29 -23.72 -34.88 -4.11
CA SER A 29 -24.13 -35.96 -3.20
C SER A 29 -25.63 -36.25 -3.18
N ARG A 30 -26.24 -36.49 -4.35
CA ARG A 30 -27.56 -37.11 -4.42
C ARG A 30 -27.65 -38.07 -5.60
N GLU A 31 -26.98 -39.19 -5.51
CA GLU A 31 -27.36 -40.42 -6.22
C GLU A 31 -26.51 -41.57 -5.65
N GLY A 32 -27.15 -42.52 -5.02
CA GLY A 32 -26.47 -43.74 -4.59
C GLY A 32 -26.83 -44.23 -3.21
N THR A 33 -28.14 -44.30 -2.91
CA THR A 33 -28.63 -45.13 -1.80
C THR A 33 -29.36 -46.32 -2.39
N GLU A 34 -28.63 -47.40 -2.67
CA GLU A 34 -29.14 -48.75 -2.61
C GLU A 34 -27.95 -49.71 -2.78
N GLU A 35 -27.88 -50.70 -1.87
CA GLU A 35 -26.92 -51.78 -1.81
C GLU A 35 -25.72 -51.57 -0.85
N ALA A 36 -25.97 -51.67 0.48
CA ALA A 36 -24.99 -52.16 1.46
C ALA A 36 -25.70 -52.78 2.65
N GLU A 37 -26.36 -53.89 2.46
CA GLU A 37 -26.61 -54.82 3.56
C GLU A 37 -25.46 -55.81 3.66
N ASN A 38 -24.99 -56.01 4.91
CA ASN A 38 -24.08 -57.06 5.39
C ASN A 38 -22.54 -56.86 5.23
N GLY A 39 -21.99 -56.02 6.09
CA GLY A 39 -20.63 -56.14 6.58
C GLY A 39 -20.58 -55.43 7.92
N ALA A 40 -20.68 -56.16 9.02
CA ALA A 40 -20.54 -55.56 10.37
C ALA A 40 -19.30 -54.67 10.38
N ASP A 41 -19.53 -53.37 10.41
CA ASP A 41 -18.51 -52.32 10.45
C ASP A 41 -17.74 -52.51 11.78
N ASP A 42 -16.65 -53.25 11.69
CA ASP A 42 -15.81 -53.57 12.86
C ASP A 42 -15.29 -52.26 13.43
N PRO A 43 -15.72 -51.82 14.61
CA PRO A 43 -15.35 -50.53 15.18
C PRO A 43 -13.81 -50.36 15.29
N VAL A 44 -13.08 -51.46 15.36
CA VAL A 44 -11.61 -51.46 15.38
C VAL A 44 -11.06 -51.03 14.03
N LYS A 45 -11.55 -51.60 12.93
CA LYS A 45 -11.13 -51.20 11.57
C LYS A 45 -11.47 -49.76 11.24
N ARG A 46 -12.61 -49.28 11.78
CA ARG A 46 -13.00 -47.87 11.60
C ARG A 46 -12.08 -46.96 12.41
N ALA A 47 -11.68 -47.34 13.60
CA ALA A 47 -10.71 -46.58 14.41
C ALA A 47 -9.34 -46.54 13.73
N GLU A 48 -8.84 -47.67 13.25
CA GLU A 48 -7.57 -47.75 12.51
C GLU A 48 -7.57 -46.85 11.24
N LYS A 49 -8.69 -46.84 10.51
CA LYS A 49 -8.83 -45.97 9.33
C LYS A 49 -8.83 -44.48 9.70
N LEU A 50 -9.55 -44.12 10.76
CA LEU A 50 -9.60 -42.74 11.24
C LEU A 50 -8.22 -42.27 11.75
N GLU A 51 -7.47 -43.14 12.43
CA GLU A 51 -6.10 -42.84 12.86
C GLU A 51 -5.16 -42.63 11.66
N ALA A 52 -5.30 -43.47 10.62
CA ALA A 52 -4.52 -43.31 9.41
C ALA A 52 -4.88 -41.98 8.67
N ASP A 53 -6.17 -41.67 8.56
CA ASP A 53 -6.67 -40.43 7.96
C ASP A 53 -6.19 -39.19 8.75
N LEU A 54 -6.21 -39.26 10.09
CA LEU A 54 -5.66 -38.20 10.95
C LEU A 54 -4.15 -38.01 10.73
N ALA A 55 -3.39 -39.10 10.72
CA ALA A 55 -1.95 -39.02 10.48
C ALA A 55 -1.63 -38.41 9.11
N GLU A 56 -2.40 -38.76 8.07
CA GLU A 56 -2.27 -38.17 6.75
C GLU A 56 -2.60 -36.66 6.77
N LYS A 57 -3.68 -36.25 7.45
CA LYS A 57 -4.06 -34.83 7.59
C LYS A 57 -3.02 -34.05 8.36
N ASP A 58 -2.47 -34.61 9.43
CA ASP A 58 -1.39 -33.98 10.19
C ASP A 58 -0.15 -33.77 9.34
N ALA A 59 0.22 -34.76 8.54
CA ALA A 59 1.34 -34.63 7.62
C ALA A 59 1.08 -33.57 6.54
N GLN A 60 -0.15 -33.48 6.00
CA GLN A 60 -0.57 -32.45 5.06
C GLN A 60 -0.50 -31.06 5.69
N MET A 61 -1.03 -30.91 6.92
CA MET A 61 -1.00 -29.66 7.69
C MET A 61 0.44 -29.19 7.96
N LEU A 62 1.31 -30.12 8.36
CA LEU A 62 2.72 -29.80 8.60
C LEU A 62 3.41 -29.30 7.34
N ARG A 63 3.14 -29.94 6.19
CA ARG A 63 3.68 -29.52 4.88
C ARG A 63 3.15 -28.14 4.51
N LEU A 64 1.82 -27.92 4.60
CA LEU A 64 1.21 -26.64 4.29
C LEU A 64 1.77 -25.51 5.16
N ARG A 65 1.98 -25.79 6.45
CA ARG A 65 2.60 -24.82 7.37
C ARG A 65 4.02 -24.47 6.95
N ALA A 66 4.83 -25.45 6.56
CA ALA A 66 6.18 -25.22 6.07
C ALA A 66 6.19 -24.41 4.77
N ASP A 67 5.27 -24.70 3.85
CA ASP A 67 5.12 -23.98 2.59
C ASP A 67 4.67 -22.53 2.83
N PHE A 68 3.73 -22.32 3.76
CA PHE A 68 3.29 -20.99 4.16
C PHE A 68 4.42 -20.16 4.80
N ASP A 69 5.22 -20.75 5.69
CA ASP A 69 6.37 -20.08 6.30
C ASP A 69 7.43 -19.70 5.23
N ASN A 70 7.65 -20.58 4.26
CA ASN A 70 8.53 -20.29 3.13
C ASN A 70 8.00 -19.16 2.24
N PHE A 71 6.69 -19.21 1.94
CA PHE A 71 6.02 -18.16 1.18
C PHE A 71 6.11 -16.80 1.89
N ARG A 72 5.79 -16.77 3.18
CA ARG A 72 5.85 -15.53 3.99
C ARG A 72 7.25 -14.92 4.00
N ARG A 73 8.29 -15.77 4.18
CA ARG A 73 9.68 -15.33 4.16
C ARG A 73 10.09 -14.79 2.79
N ARG A 74 9.68 -15.48 1.71
CA ARG A 74 9.94 -15.03 0.35
C ARG A 74 9.24 -13.73 0.03
N SER A 75 7.95 -13.59 0.35
CA SER A 75 7.18 -12.37 0.15
C SER A 75 7.76 -11.17 0.91
N ALA A 76 8.22 -11.38 2.16
CA ALA A 76 8.87 -10.31 2.92
C ALA A 76 10.15 -9.83 2.21
N LYS A 77 10.98 -10.77 1.72
CA LYS A 77 12.19 -10.44 0.99
C LYS A 77 11.91 -9.72 -0.33
N GLU A 78 10.92 -10.19 -1.09
CA GLU A 78 10.50 -9.54 -2.34
C GLU A 78 10.01 -8.10 -2.11
N ARG A 79 9.26 -7.87 -1.02
CA ARG A 79 8.83 -6.49 -0.64
C ARG A 79 10.02 -5.60 -0.32
N GLU A 80 11.01 -6.11 0.42
CA GLU A 80 12.23 -5.36 0.76
C GLU A 80 13.05 -5.04 -0.50
N GLU A 81 13.22 -6.00 -1.40
CA GLU A 81 13.91 -5.81 -2.67
C GLU A 81 13.20 -4.77 -3.56
N LEU A 82 11.85 -4.84 -3.65
CA LEU A 82 11.05 -3.86 -4.38
C LEU A 82 11.18 -2.45 -3.78
N ALA A 83 11.14 -2.33 -2.45
CA ALA A 83 11.35 -1.04 -1.78
C ALA A 83 12.74 -0.46 -2.08
N ALA A 84 13.78 -1.30 -2.07
CA ALA A 84 15.13 -0.89 -2.40
C ALA A 84 15.24 -0.41 -3.86
N VAL A 85 14.64 -1.13 -4.80
CA VAL A 85 14.64 -0.75 -6.24
C VAL A 85 13.91 0.58 -6.46
N VAL A 86 12.75 0.77 -5.82
CA VAL A 86 11.99 2.03 -5.91
C VAL A 86 12.81 3.19 -5.34
N THR A 87 13.41 3.01 -4.17
CA THR A 87 14.27 4.02 -3.52
C THR A 87 15.45 4.37 -4.41
N GLN A 88 16.14 3.36 -4.97
CA GLN A 88 17.25 3.57 -5.91
C GLN A 88 16.82 4.37 -7.14
N GLY A 89 15.64 4.07 -7.70
CA GLY A 89 15.11 4.82 -8.84
C GLY A 89 14.91 6.30 -8.52
N ILE A 90 14.26 6.61 -7.38
CA ILE A 90 14.04 7.99 -6.92
C ILE A 90 15.38 8.71 -6.70
N LEU A 91 16.32 8.07 -6.01
CA LEU A 91 17.64 8.66 -5.77
C LEU A 91 18.38 8.94 -7.09
N THR A 92 18.31 8.03 -8.05
CA THR A 92 18.94 8.21 -9.36
C THR A 92 18.34 9.40 -10.12
N ASP A 93 17.03 9.59 -10.07
CA ASP A 93 16.39 10.77 -10.66
C ASP A 93 16.76 12.09 -9.94
N MET A 94 17.18 12.02 -8.67
CA MET A 94 17.59 13.19 -7.87
C MET A 94 19.06 13.60 -8.04
N LEU A 95 19.95 12.69 -8.42
CA LEU A 95 21.38 12.98 -8.55
C LEU A 95 21.69 14.14 -9.52
N PRO A 96 21.06 14.25 -10.71
CA PRO A 96 21.32 15.39 -11.61
C PRO A 96 20.95 16.74 -11.01
N LEU A 97 19.99 16.76 -10.07
CA LEU A 97 19.62 18.00 -9.38
C LEU A 97 20.72 18.41 -8.40
N LEU A 98 21.30 17.44 -7.69
CA LEU A 98 22.42 17.68 -6.80
C LEU A 98 23.62 18.23 -7.57
N ASP A 99 23.97 17.62 -8.70
CA ASP A 99 25.04 18.07 -9.58
C ASP A 99 24.82 19.52 -10.07
N ASN A 100 23.57 19.87 -10.40
CA ASN A 100 23.20 21.21 -10.81
C ASN A 100 23.29 22.22 -9.69
N PHE A 101 22.95 21.83 -8.45
CA PHE A 101 23.16 22.68 -7.28
C PHE A 101 24.65 22.92 -7.01
N GLU A 102 25.47 21.88 -7.04
CA GLU A 102 26.93 22.00 -6.85
C GLU A 102 27.53 22.93 -7.91
N ARG A 103 27.12 22.80 -9.17
CA ARG A 103 27.55 23.68 -10.24
C ARG A 103 27.10 25.12 -10.03
N ALA A 104 25.87 25.36 -9.56
CA ALA A 104 25.37 26.70 -9.26
C ALA A 104 26.10 27.35 -8.10
N LEU A 105 26.46 26.58 -7.06
CA LEU A 105 27.20 27.06 -5.91
C LEU A 105 28.68 27.34 -6.21
N SER A 106 29.29 26.61 -7.15
CA SER A 106 30.68 26.78 -7.55
C SER A 106 30.88 27.85 -8.64
N ALA A 107 29.81 28.45 -9.16
CA ALA A 107 29.90 29.51 -10.15
C ALA A 107 30.37 30.83 -9.51
N GLU A 108 31.66 31.12 -9.65
CA GLU A 108 32.24 32.38 -9.20
C GLU A 108 31.88 33.56 -10.16
N GLY A 109 31.52 34.72 -9.60
CA GLY A 109 31.32 35.95 -10.37
C GLY A 109 30.00 36.05 -11.12
N SER A 110 29.03 35.16 -10.87
CA SER A 110 27.68 35.31 -11.42
C SER A 110 26.94 36.48 -10.75
N ASP A 111 26.23 37.28 -11.57
CA ASP A 111 25.34 38.31 -11.07
C ASP A 111 24.11 37.65 -10.38
N LEU A 112 23.41 38.41 -9.56
CA LEU A 112 22.26 37.90 -8.79
C LEU A 112 21.13 37.37 -9.71
N ASP A 113 20.95 37.98 -10.88
CA ASP A 113 19.90 37.60 -11.82
C ASP A 113 20.20 36.25 -12.48
N SER A 114 21.45 36.05 -12.90
CA SER A 114 21.94 34.80 -13.46
C SER A 114 21.86 33.64 -12.41
N PHE A 115 22.23 33.93 -11.18
CA PHE A 115 22.11 32.97 -10.09
C PHE A 115 20.65 32.60 -9.84
N ARG A 116 19.74 33.58 -9.76
CA ARG A 116 18.31 33.38 -9.60
C ARG A 116 17.70 32.56 -10.74
N ALA A 117 18.10 32.84 -11.98
CA ALA A 117 17.67 32.07 -13.15
C ALA A 117 18.14 30.59 -13.04
N GLY A 118 19.37 30.35 -12.62
CA GLY A 118 19.92 29.01 -12.41
C GLY A 118 19.13 28.22 -11.35
N VAL A 119 18.88 28.83 -10.21
CA VAL A 119 18.08 28.21 -9.11
C VAL A 119 16.65 27.94 -9.57
N SER A 120 16.04 28.84 -10.35
CA SER A 120 14.69 28.64 -10.91
C SER A 120 14.65 27.43 -11.86
N MET A 121 15.69 27.23 -12.66
CA MET A 121 15.82 26.07 -13.55
C MET A 121 15.92 24.76 -12.74
N ILE A 122 16.72 24.74 -11.69
CA ILE A 122 16.86 23.57 -10.81
C ILE A 122 15.53 23.26 -10.12
N TYR A 123 14.83 24.27 -9.64
CA TYR A 123 13.49 24.10 -9.05
C TYR A 123 12.51 23.45 -10.03
N LYS A 124 12.51 23.91 -11.29
CA LYS A 124 11.68 23.32 -12.35
C LYS A 124 12.03 21.86 -12.60
N GLN A 125 13.31 21.54 -12.74
CA GLN A 125 13.77 20.14 -12.91
C GLN A 125 13.39 19.27 -11.73
N MET A 126 13.51 19.77 -10.50
CA MET A 126 13.09 19.05 -9.31
C MET A 126 11.59 18.74 -9.34
N THR A 127 10.77 19.72 -9.70
CA THR A 127 9.32 19.53 -9.81
C THR A 127 8.99 18.49 -10.87
N GLU A 128 9.63 18.54 -12.03
CA GLU A 128 9.45 17.58 -13.13
C GLU A 128 9.86 16.15 -12.71
N ALA A 129 10.98 16.01 -11.99
CA ALA A 129 11.43 14.72 -11.47
C ALA A 129 10.44 14.13 -10.45
N LEU A 130 9.88 14.96 -9.56
CA LEU A 130 8.87 14.53 -8.59
C LEU A 130 7.56 14.12 -9.26
N VAL A 131 7.09 14.89 -10.25
CA VAL A 131 5.89 14.56 -11.03
C VAL A 131 6.08 13.25 -11.82
N LYS A 132 7.26 13.04 -12.42
CA LYS A 132 7.62 11.78 -13.09
C LYS A 132 7.51 10.58 -12.12
N ASN A 133 7.86 10.77 -10.87
CA ASN A 133 7.75 9.75 -9.81
C ASN A 133 6.33 9.65 -9.21
N GLY A 134 5.34 10.34 -9.80
CA GLY A 134 3.93 10.25 -9.42
C GLY A 134 3.49 11.26 -8.37
N LEU A 135 4.27 12.33 -8.13
CA LEU A 135 3.83 13.42 -7.26
C LEU A 135 2.76 14.24 -7.97
N GLU A 136 1.63 14.42 -7.31
CA GLU A 136 0.52 15.27 -7.72
C GLU A 136 0.39 16.43 -6.74
N VAL A 137 0.18 17.64 -7.30
CA VAL A 137 -0.06 18.86 -6.51
C VAL A 137 -1.54 19.23 -6.68
N ILE A 138 -2.23 19.37 -5.57
CA ILE A 138 -3.61 19.85 -5.60
C ILE A 138 -3.58 21.35 -5.32
N ASP A 139 -4.27 22.12 -6.16
CA ASP A 139 -4.50 23.53 -5.92
C ASP A 139 -5.66 23.67 -4.90
N THR A 140 -5.38 24.32 -3.79
CA THR A 140 -6.33 24.50 -2.69
C THR A 140 -6.90 25.91 -2.64
N LYS A 141 -6.38 26.82 -3.47
CA LYS A 141 -6.80 28.23 -3.46
C LYS A 141 -8.28 28.35 -3.82
N ASP A 142 -9.01 29.15 -3.06
CA ASP A 142 -10.44 29.44 -3.24
C ASP A 142 -11.34 28.17 -3.24
N LYS A 143 -10.87 27.07 -2.65
CA LYS A 143 -11.65 25.84 -2.42
C LYS A 143 -12.18 25.77 -1.01
N LYS A 144 -13.19 24.93 -0.83
CA LYS A 144 -13.73 24.63 0.52
C LYS A 144 -12.76 23.75 1.29
N PHE A 145 -12.69 23.97 2.58
CA PHE A 145 -11.88 23.18 3.48
C PHE A 145 -12.38 21.74 3.52
N ASP A 146 -11.45 20.80 3.33
CA ASP A 146 -11.68 19.36 3.46
C ASP A 146 -10.64 18.78 4.42
N PRO A 147 -11.05 18.19 5.56
CA PRO A 147 -10.12 17.61 6.52
C PRO A 147 -9.23 16.49 6.00
N ASN A 148 -9.61 15.85 4.89
CA ASN A 148 -8.82 14.78 4.27
C ASN A 148 -7.57 15.32 3.55
N PHE A 149 -7.60 16.56 3.09
CA PHE A 149 -6.55 17.18 2.29
C PHE A 149 -5.91 18.40 2.96
N HIS A 150 -6.62 19.03 3.90
CA HIS A 150 -6.24 20.32 4.45
C HIS A 150 -6.11 20.26 5.97
N GLN A 151 -5.12 20.94 6.50
CA GLN A 151 -4.92 21.17 7.92
C GLN A 151 -5.06 22.67 8.20
N ALA A 152 -6.11 23.04 8.90
CA ALA A 152 -6.31 24.43 9.32
C ALA A 152 -5.32 24.79 10.45
N VAL A 153 -4.60 25.89 10.26
CA VAL A 153 -3.68 26.47 11.25
C VAL A 153 -4.34 27.61 11.99
N MET A 154 -5.15 28.40 11.27
CA MET A 154 -5.84 29.56 11.80
C MET A 154 -7.21 29.71 11.12
N ARG A 155 -8.18 30.25 11.87
CA ARG A 155 -9.48 30.62 11.32
C ARG A 155 -9.59 32.14 11.30
N VAL A 156 -9.91 32.68 10.13
CA VAL A 156 -10.12 34.13 9.93
C VAL A 156 -11.58 34.35 9.60
N GLN A 157 -12.16 35.44 10.11
CA GLN A 157 -13.53 35.86 9.77
C GLN A 157 -13.44 36.87 8.63
N ASP A 158 -13.95 36.53 7.47
CA ASP A 158 -14.07 37.41 6.31
C ASP A 158 -15.57 37.46 5.91
N PRO A 159 -16.25 38.59 6.10
CA PRO A 159 -17.67 38.74 5.76
C PRO A 159 -17.95 38.69 4.24
N GLU A 160 -16.93 38.79 3.39
CA GLU A 160 -17.07 38.76 1.92
C GLU A 160 -16.94 37.36 1.32
N LYS A 161 -16.53 36.36 2.13
CA LYS A 161 -16.33 34.99 1.67
C LYS A 161 -17.33 34.03 2.30
N GLU A 162 -17.60 32.92 1.58
CA GLU A 162 -18.42 31.85 2.12
C GLU A 162 -17.70 31.15 3.29
N ASP A 163 -18.48 30.62 4.22
CA ASP A 163 -17.94 29.81 5.32
C ASP A 163 -17.14 28.61 4.81
N ASP A 164 -16.08 28.29 5.53
CA ASP A 164 -15.16 27.20 5.24
C ASP A 164 -14.39 27.32 3.90
N THR A 165 -14.28 28.53 3.34
CA THR A 165 -13.44 28.80 2.18
C THR A 165 -11.98 28.99 2.62
N ILE A 166 -11.05 28.38 1.90
CA ILE A 166 -9.61 28.56 2.14
C ILE A 166 -9.19 29.93 1.63
N GLU A 167 -8.73 30.79 2.52
CA GLU A 167 -8.27 32.13 2.17
C GLU A 167 -6.81 32.10 1.70
N GLN A 168 -5.96 31.43 2.45
CA GLN A 168 -4.53 31.37 2.18
C GLN A 168 -3.98 29.96 2.35
N GLU A 169 -3.20 29.52 1.39
CA GLU A 169 -2.40 28.31 1.48
C GLU A 169 -0.98 28.67 1.95
N LEU A 170 -0.61 28.22 3.14
CA LEU A 170 0.76 28.39 3.67
C LEU A 170 1.70 27.29 3.15
N GLN A 171 1.17 26.10 2.92
CA GLN A 171 1.94 24.96 2.45
C GLN A 171 1.09 24.10 1.52
N LYS A 172 1.65 23.73 0.36
CA LYS A 172 0.95 22.94 -0.66
C LYS A 172 0.69 21.51 -0.22
N VAL A 173 -0.45 20.97 -0.63
CA VAL A 173 -0.77 19.55 -0.53
C VAL A 173 -0.05 18.77 -1.61
N TYR A 174 0.46 17.60 -1.22
CA TYR A 174 1.05 16.66 -2.16
C TYR A 174 0.43 15.28 -2.01
N MET A 175 0.18 14.64 -3.15
CA MET A 175 -0.36 13.30 -3.24
C MET A 175 0.55 12.40 -4.09
N VAL A 176 0.47 11.10 -3.84
CA VAL A 176 1.09 10.07 -4.68
C VAL A 176 0.08 8.92 -4.82
N LYS A 177 -0.27 8.57 -6.06
CA LYS A 177 -1.22 7.48 -6.37
C LYS A 177 -2.52 7.58 -5.57
N GLY A 178 -3.12 8.76 -5.47
CA GLY A 178 -4.37 8.99 -4.76
C GLY A 178 -4.25 9.07 -3.23
N ARG A 179 -3.04 8.91 -2.65
CA ARG A 179 -2.80 9.01 -1.21
C ARG A 179 -2.13 10.34 -0.88
N VAL A 180 -2.70 11.08 0.06
CA VAL A 180 -2.10 12.31 0.58
C VAL A 180 -0.85 11.95 1.39
N ILE A 181 0.31 12.46 0.95
CA ILE A 181 1.58 12.31 1.66
C ILE A 181 1.90 13.50 2.56
N ARG A 182 1.32 14.66 2.24
CA ARG A 182 1.41 15.86 3.06
C ARG A 182 0.14 16.70 2.83
N PRO A 183 -0.69 16.93 3.86
CA PRO A 183 -1.83 17.84 3.75
C PRO A 183 -1.35 19.28 3.54
N SER A 184 -2.19 20.12 2.94
CA SER A 184 -1.91 21.55 2.88
C SER A 184 -2.12 22.18 4.24
N MET A 185 -1.30 23.18 4.57
CA MET A 185 -1.54 24.05 5.74
C MET A 185 -2.26 25.31 5.24
N VAL A 186 -3.44 25.53 5.76
CA VAL A 186 -4.34 26.61 5.34
C VAL A 186 -4.81 27.44 6.53
#